data_8ae6af87d7cf8cb305d1b586193d7003
#
_entry.id   8ae6af87d7cf8cb305d1b586193d7003
#
_cell.length_a   1.000
_cell.length_b   1.000
_cell.length_c   1.000
_cell.angle_alpha   90.00
_cell.angle_beta   90.00
_cell.angle_gamma   90.00
#
_symmetry.space_group_name_H-M   'P 1'
#
loop_
_entity.id
_entity.type
_entity.pdbx_description
1 polymer ?
#
loop_
_entity_poly.entity_id
_entity_poly.type
_entity_poly.pdbx_seq_one_letter_code
_entity_poly.pdbx_strand_id
1 'polypeptide(L)'
;MDSYREAIKDKQRIVIKIGSSSLQHPETGDLDYTKLDVLVRELCNLRNQGKDVVLVSSGAIAVGKKAIGKHAVILESKKMGFKQACAAIGQARLMMTYQKLFAEYNQIAAQILMTKNILTDEVNRTNAFNTFTELLRLGVIPIVNENDTVSTYEILLDDDDVLIGDNDTLSAIVASLINADLLILLSDIDGLAEQGRNVIERIENMAKRLMILNLK
;
A
#
# COMPACT_ATOMS: atom_id res chain seq x y z
N MET A 1 2.11 1.47 30.00
CA MET A 1 2.29 1.22 28.55
C MET A 1 1.79 -0.17 28.26
N ASP A 2 1.04 -0.31 27.21
CA ASP A 2 0.37 -1.57 26.85
C ASP A 2 1.42 -2.61 26.44
N SER A 3 1.41 -3.80 27.06
CA SER A 3 2.40 -4.87 26.81
C SER A 3 2.47 -5.29 25.34
N TYR A 4 1.38 -5.07 24.58
CA TYR A 4 1.31 -5.35 23.14
C TYR A 4 2.10 -4.35 22.29
N ARG A 5 2.13 -3.07 22.66
CA ARG A 5 2.93 -2.06 21.97
C ARG A 5 4.43 -2.29 22.16
N GLU A 6 4.83 -2.82 23.31
CA GLU A 6 6.22 -3.24 23.54
C GLU A 6 6.60 -4.41 22.61
N ALA A 7 5.72 -5.40 22.44
CA ALA A 7 5.97 -6.55 21.58
C ALA A 7 6.13 -6.19 20.07
N ILE A 8 5.61 -5.03 19.64
CA ILE A 8 5.77 -4.55 18.26
C ILE A 8 7.22 -4.09 17.98
N LYS A 9 7.93 -3.59 18.98
CA LYS A 9 9.30 -3.05 18.83
C LYS A 9 10.30 -4.12 18.36
N ASP A 10 10.09 -5.36 18.76
CA ASP A 10 11.00 -6.48 18.45
C ASP A 10 10.75 -7.11 17.07
N LYS A 11 9.71 -6.68 16.35
CA LYS A 11 9.40 -7.20 15.03
C LYS A 11 10.47 -6.81 14.02
N GLN A 12 10.90 -7.78 13.22
CA GLN A 12 12.05 -7.63 12.31
C GLN A 12 11.60 -7.35 10.87
N ARG A 13 10.58 -8.05 10.37
CA ARG A 13 10.08 -7.86 9.00
C ARG A 13 8.73 -7.20 9.04
N ILE A 14 8.67 -5.98 8.50
CA ILE A 14 7.52 -5.09 8.64
C ILE A 14 7.00 -4.69 7.26
N VAL A 15 5.71 -4.90 7.02
CA VAL A 15 4.99 -4.36 5.86
C VAL A 15 4.17 -3.17 6.32
N ILE A 16 4.32 -2.04 5.65
CA ILE A 16 3.57 -0.82 5.91
C ILE A 16 2.74 -0.50 4.68
N LYS A 17 1.43 -0.31 4.85
CA LYS A 17 0.53 0.15 3.77
C LYS A 17 0.12 1.59 4.00
N ILE A 18 0.10 2.39 2.93
CA ILE A 18 -0.42 3.75 2.96
C ILE A 18 -1.45 3.97 1.84
N GLY A 19 -2.59 4.55 2.20
CA GLY A 19 -3.67 4.89 1.28
C GLY A 19 -3.40 6.16 0.47
N SER A 20 -4.11 6.34 -0.65
CA SER A 20 -3.98 7.53 -1.51
C SER A 20 -4.42 8.82 -0.80
N SER A 21 -5.49 8.78 0.00
CA SER A 21 -5.98 9.91 0.79
C SER A 21 -4.94 10.41 1.79
N SER A 22 -4.18 9.50 2.40
CA SER A 22 -3.11 9.84 3.35
C SER A 22 -1.89 10.48 2.68
N LEU A 23 -1.71 10.27 1.36
CA LEU A 23 -0.57 10.79 0.58
C LEU A 23 -0.85 12.15 -0.08
N GLN A 24 -2.08 12.63 -0.05
CA GLN A 24 -2.51 13.81 -0.79
C GLN A 24 -3.02 14.91 0.14
N HIS A 25 -2.93 16.15 -0.35
CA HIS A 25 -3.65 17.27 0.24
C HIS A 25 -5.15 17.13 -0.09
N PRO A 26 -6.05 17.12 0.90
CA PRO A 26 -7.49 16.97 0.67
C PRO A 26 -8.06 18.03 -0.28
N GLU A 27 -7.55 19.27 -0.20
CA GLU A 27 -8.07 20.42 -0.93
C GLU A 27 -7.66 20.42 -2.41
N THR A 28 -6.44 19.96 -2.71
CA THR A 28 -5.86 20.09 -4.05
C THR A 28 -5.72 18.75 -4.77
N GLY A 29 -5.62 17.64 -4.04
CA GLY A 29 -5.30 16.32 -4.58
C GLY A 29 -3.84 16.17 -5.03
N ASP A 30 -2.99 17.16 -4.74
CA ASP A 30 -1.55 17.06 -4.97
C ASP A 30 -0.89 16.18 -3.91
N LEU A 31 0.26 15.60 -4.23
CA LEU A 31 1.06 14.86 -3.24
C LEU A 31 1.47 15.79 -2.09
N ASP A 32 1.23 15.35 -0.88
CA ASP A 32 1.69 16.01 0.35
C ASP A 32 3.13 15.59 0.63
N TYR A 33 4.07 16.40 0.15
CA TYR A 33 5.50 16.13 0.32
C TYR A 33 5.93 16.11 1.79
N THR A 34 5.24 16.83 2.66
CA THR A 34 5.54 16.83 4.10
C THR A 34 5.22 15.45 4.71
N LYS A 35 4.04 14.91 4.40
CA LYS A 35 3.66 13.57 4.86
C LYS A 35 4.55 12.48 4.24
N LEU A 36 4.88 12.62 2.96
CA LEU A 36 5.78 11.69 2.27
C LEU A 36 7.17 11.69 2.89
N ASP A 37 7.73 12.86 3.21
CA ASP A 37 9.05 12.96 3.85
C ASP A 37 9.04 12.32 5.24
N VAL A 38 8.02 12.60 6.05
CA VAL A 38 7.86 11.98 7.37
C VAL A 38 7.78 10.44 7.24
N LEU A 39 6.96 9.94 6.31
CA LEU A 39 6.84 8.50 6.07
C LEU A 39 8.19 7.90 5.68
N VAL A 40 8.85 8.46 4.67
CA VAL A 40 10.14 7.95 4.17
C VAL A 40 11.20 7.98 5.26
N ARG A 41 11.28 9.04 6.05
CA ARG A 41 12.20 9.15 7.18
C ARG A 41 12.00 8.02 8.20
N GLU A 42 10.74 7.74 8.57
CA GLU A 42 10.44 6.67 9.52
C GLU A 42 10.76 5.28 8.94
N LEU A 43 10.51 5.03 7.65
CA LEU A 43 10.91 3.80 6.98
C LEU A 43 12.43 3.63 6.97
N CYS A 44 13.16 4.71 6.68
CA CYS A 44 14.64 4.73 6.74
C CYS A 44 15.16 4.49 8.16
N ASN A 45 14.53 5.06 9.18
CA ASN A 45 14.87 4.82 10.58
C ASN A 45 14.71 3.34 10.96
N LEU A 46 13.62 2.70 10.55
CA LEU A 46 13.41 1.26 10.76
C LEU A 46 14.48 0.43 10.02
N ARG A 47 14.79 0.80 8.79
CA ARG A 47 15.82 0.11 7.99
C ARG A 47 17.21 0.26 8.62
N ASN A 48 17.54 1.45 9.13
CA ASN A 48 18.83 1.71 9.82
C ASN A 48 18.94 0.95 11.15
N GLN A 49 17.83 0.53 11.76
CA GLN A 49 17.79 -0.38 12.90
C GLN A 49 18.02 -1.86 12.52
N GLY A 50 18.29 -2.14 11.24
CA GLY A 50 18.48 -3.51 10.73
C GLY A 50 17.19 -4.27 10.41
N LYS A 51 16.04 -3.60 10.41
CA LYS A 51 14.75 -4.24 10.09
C LYS A 51 14.54 -4.35 8.58
N ASP A 52 13.84 -5.39 8.16
CA ASP A 52 13.33 -5.53 6.80
C ASP A 52 12.04 -4.70 6.68
N VAL A 53 12.01 -3.76 5.74
CA VAL A 53 10.88 -2.83 5.57
C VAL A 53 10.35 -2.91 4.14
N VAL A 54 9.04 -3.10 3.99
CA VAL A 54 8.33 -3.10 2.71
C VAL A 54 7.20 -2.07 2.78
N LEU A 55 7.13 -1.19 1.79
CA LEU A 55 6.04 -0.22 1.66
C LEU A 55 5.04 -0.69 0.59
N VAL A 56 3.76 -0.77 0.93
CA VAL A 56 2.66 -0.92 -0.05
C VAL A 56 1.99 0.44 -0.20
N SER A 57 2.11 1.03 -1.38
CA SER A 57 1.67 2.41 -1.63
C SER A 57 0.56 2.45 -2.67
N SER A 58 -0.50 3.17 -2.35
CA SER A 58 -1.56 3.55 -3.29
C SER A 58 -1.25 4.89 -3.97
N GLY A 59 -2.18 5.36 -4.81
CA GLY A 59 -2.20 6.73 -5.31
C GLY A 59 -1.74 6.94 -6.74
N ALA A 60 -1.32 5.90 -7.46
CA ALA A 60 -0.85 6.03 -8.84
C ALA A 60 -1.92 6.64 -9.77
N ILE A 61 -3.16 6.14 -9.74
CA ILE A 61 -4.26 6.67 -10.57
C ILE A 61 -4.53 8.15 -10.24
N ALA A 62 -4.55 8.51 -8.97
CA ALA A 62 -4.83 9.88 -8.54
C ALA A 62 -3.72 10.86 -8.99
N VAL A 63 -2.45 10.48 -8.84
CA VAL A 63 -1.30 11.25 -9.33
C VAL A 63 -1.35 11.43 -10.84
N GLY A 64 -1.73 10.38 -11.59
CA GLY A 64 -1.88 10.45 -13.03
C GLY A 64 -3.04 11.34 -13.47
N LYS A 65 -4.21 11.23 -12.83
CA LYS A 65 -5.36 12.12 -13.08
C LYS A 65 -4.96 13.59 -12.90
N LYS A 66 -4.24 13.88 -11.83
CA LYS A 66 -3.76 15.23 -11.56
C LYS A 66 -2.79 15.73 -12.64
N ALA A 67 -1.89 14.86 -13.10
CA ALA A 67 -0.93 15.19 -14.13
C ALA A 67 -1.56 15.52 -15.50
N ILE A 68 -2.64 14.83 -15.86
CA ILE A 68 -3.36 15.03 -17.12
C ILE A 68 -4.21 16.31 -17.10
N GLY A 69 -4.73 16.68 -15.92
CA GLY A 69 -5.52 17.89 -15.73
C GLY A 69 -7.05 17.65 -15.68
N LYS A 70 -7.74 18.59 -15.08
CA LYS A 70 -9.17 18.48 -14.73
C LYS A 70 -10.10 18.23 -15.93
N HIS A 71 -9.82 18.85 -17.08
CA HIS A 71 -10.70 18.75 -18.25
C HIS A 71 -10.78 17.31 -18.80
N ALA A 72 -9.65 16.67 -18.96
CA ALA A 72 -9.59 15.27 -19.41
C ALA A 72 -10.22 14.31 -18.40
N VAL A 73 -10.04 14.57 -17.10
CA VAL A 73 -10.64 13.78 -16.03
C VAL A 73 -12.15 13.83 -16.08
N ILE A 74 -12.75 15.00 -16.28
CA ILE A 74 -14.22 15.15 -16.36
C ILE A 74 -14.80 14.35 -17.53
N LEU A 75 -14.15 14.38 -18.69
CA LEU A 75 -14.64 13.74 -19.91
C LEU A 75 -14.48 12.22 -19.89
N GLU A 76 -13.42 11.70 -19.29
CA GLU A 76 -12.97 10.32 -19.49
C GLU A 76 -12.92 9.47 -18.19
N SER A 77 -13.25 10.06 -17.03
CA SER A 77 -13.00 9.43 -15.71
C SER A 77 -13.64 8.05 -15.51
N LYS A 78 -14.73 7.76 -16.21
CA LYS A 78 -15.43 6.46 -16.13
C LYS A 78 -14.84 5.38 -17.04
N LYS A 79 -14.00 5.74 -18.00
CA LYS A 79 -13.42 4.76 -18.93
C LYS A 79 -12.28 3.99 -18.28
N MET A 80 -12.34 2.67 -18.35
CA MET A 80 -11.29 1.78 -17.83
C MET A 80 -9.91 2.15 -18.40
N GLY A 81 -9.78 2.23 -19.71
CA GLY A 81 -8.50 2.58 -20.35
C GLY A 81 -7.95 3.93 -19.91
N PHE A 82 -8.82 4.90 -19.57
CA PHE A 82 -8.37 6.17 -19.01
C PHE A 82 -7.80 6.00 -17.60
N LYS A 83 -8.43 5.22 -16.73
CA LYS A 83 -7.90 4.90 -15.38
C LYS A 83 -6.55 4.17 -15.49
N GLN A 84 -6.43 3.19 -16.40
CA GLN A 84 -5.17 2.47 -16.66
C GLN A 84 -4.07 3.40 -17.19
N ALA A 85 -4.38 4.31 -18.09
CA ALA A 85 -3.44 5.32 -18.58
C ALA A 85 -3.01 6.27 -17.44
N CYS A 86 -3.94 6.70 -16.59
CA CYS A 86 -3.62 7.46 -15.39
C CYS A 86 -2.69 6.70 -14.45
N ALA A 87 -2.95 5.40 -14.23
CA ALA A 87 -2.07 4.55 -13.41
C ALA A 87 -0.65 4.51 -13.97
N ALA A 88 -0.48 4.31 -15.29
CA ALA A 88 0.82 4.29 -15.94
C ALA A 88 1.59 5.60 -15.74
N ILE A 89 0.94 6.74 -15.97
CA ILE A 89 1.55 8.08 -15.79
C ILE A 89 1.88 8.34 -14.32
N GLY A 90 0.92 8.05 -13.44
CA GLY A 90 1.04 8.36 -12.02
C GLY A 90 2.02 7.46 -11.29
N GLN A 91 2.11 6.18 -11.66
CA GLN A 91 3.06 5.24 -11.07
C GLN A 91 4.51 5.69 -11.32
N ALA A 92 4.83 6.12 -12.53
CA ALA A 92 6.16 6.64 -12.85
C ALA A 92 6.50 7.87 -11.98
N ARG A 93 5.56 8.83 -11.85
CA ARG A 93 5.75 10.04 -11.03
C ARG A 93 5.88 9.73 -9.54
N LEU A 94 5.02 8.84 -9.04
CA LEU A 94 5.04 8.42 -7.63
C LEU A 94 6.37 7.76 -7.29
N MET A 95 6.87 6.86 -8.15
CA MET A 95 8.17 6.21 -7.95
C MET A 95 9.33 7.18 -8.02
N MET A 96 9.31 8.14 -8.95
CA MET A 96 10.33 9.21 -8.97
C MET A 96 10.36 9.99 -7.67
N THR A 97 9.19 10.31 -7.11
CA THR A 97 9.08 11.02 -5.83
C THR A 97 9.67 10.19 -4.69
N TYR A 98 9.29 8.93 -4.57
CA TYR A 98 9.84 8.04 -3.55
C TYR A 98 11.35 7.87 -3.69
N GLN A 99 11.84 7.57 -4.90
CA GLN A 99 13.29 7.39 -5.13
C GLN A 99 14.09 8.64 -4.74
N LYS A 100 13.58 9.84 -5.08
CA LYS A 100 14.21 11.09 -4.67
C LYS A 100 14.26 11.22 -3.14
N LEU A 101 13.14 11.00 -2.46
CA LEU A 101 13.08 11.12 -1.00
C LEU A 101 13.95 10.08 -0.30
N PHE A 102 13.94 8.81 -0.72
CA PHE A 102 14.79 7.77 -0.14
C PHE A 102 16.29 8.05 -0.36
N ALA A 103 16.65 8.63 -1.52
CA ALA A 103 18.03 9.00 -1.82
C ALA A 103 18.57 10.07 -0.87
N GLU A 104 17.74 11.04 -0.41
CA GLU A 104 18.13 12.03 0.60
C GLU A 104 18.54 11.40 1.95
N TYR A 105 18.05 10.18 2.22
CA TYR A 105 18.41 9.38 3.41
C TYR A 105 19.42 8.27 3.11
N ASN A 106 20.10 8.31 1.96
CA ASN A 106 21.04 7.27 1.49
C ASN A 106 20.45 5.86 1.50
N GLN A 107 19.14 5.73 1.19
CA GLN A 107 18.46 4.46 1.05
C GLN A 107 18.09 4.19 -0.40
N ILE A 108 18.10 2.92 -0.78
CA ILE A 108 17.68 2.48 -2.11
C ILE A 108 16.26 1.94 -2.03
N ALA A 109 15.38 2.43 -2.89
CA ALA A 109 14.04 1.91 -3.06
C ALA A 109 13.89 1.21 -4.40
N ALA A 110 13.13 0.11 -4.45
CA ALA A 110 12.85 -0.64 -5.67
C ALA A 110 11.34 -0.79 -5.87
N GLN A 111 10.89 -0.63 -7.11
CA GLN A 111 9.49 -0.85 -7.47
C GLN A 111 9.19 -2.33 -7.66
N ILE A 112 8.07 -2.80 -7.09
CA ILE A 112 7.45 -4.08 -7.40
C ILE A 112 5.99 -3.82 -7.78
N LEU A 113 5.58 -4.21 -8.99
CA LEU A 113 4.20 -4.19 -9.42
C LEU A 113 3.64 -5.62 -9.43
N MET A 114 2.54 -5.81 -8.73
CA MET A 114 1.90 -7.11 -8.56
C MET A 114 0.44 -7.07 -9.02
N THR A 115 -0.09 -8.23 -9.34
CA THR A 115 -1.53 -8.45 -9.49
C THR A 115 -1.99 -9.49 -8.49
N LYS A 116 -3.27 -9.48 -8.11
CA LYS A 116 -3.84 -10.43 -7.14
C LYS A 116 -3.73 -11.89 -7.59
N ASN A 117 -3.57 -12.14 -8.89
CA ASN A 117 -3.39 -13.49 -9.46
C ASN A 117 -2.13 -14.20 -8.95
N ILE A 118 -1.22 -13.49 -8.31
CA ILE A 118 -0.01 -14.08 -7.72
C ILE A 118 -0.31 -15.19 -6.69
N LEU A 119 -1.49 -15.18 -6.09
CA LEU A 119 -1.90 -16.22 -5.15
C LEU A 119 -2.27 -17.55 -5.84
N THR A 120 -2.71 -17.48 -7.09
CA THR A 120 -3.19 -18.64 -7.86
C THR A 120 -2.14 -19.22 -8.80
N ASP A 121 -1.06 -18.49 -9.07
CA ASP A 121 0.05 -18.90 -9.94
C ASP A 121 1.31 -19.13 -9.10
N GLU A 122 1.69 -20.40 -8.96
CA GLU A 122 2.83 -20.83 -8.14
C GLU A 122 4.16 -20.31 -8.68
N VAL A 123 4.32 -20.21 -9.99
CA VAL A 123 5.56 -19.69 -10.63
C VAL A 123 5.70 -18.20 -10.33
N ASN A 124 4.65 -17.43 -10.53
CA ASN A 124 4.65 -15.99 -10.23
C ASN A 124 4.86 -15.74 -8.74
N ARG A 125 4.23 -16.55 -7.88
CA ARG A 125 4.41 -16.48 -6.43
C ARG A 125 5.87 -16.72 -6.02
N THR A 126 6.50 -17.77 -6.56
CA THR A 126 7.90 -18.10 -6.30
C THR A 126 8.83 -17.01 -6.79
N ASN A 127 8.61 -16.48 -7.98
CA ASN A 127 9.42 -15.41 -8.54
C ASN A 127 9.32 -14.12 -7.70
N ALA A 128 8.12 -13.76 -7.27
CA ALA A 128 7.94 -12.61 -6.39
C ALA A 128 8.64 -12.82 -5.04
N PHE A 129 8.45 -13.98 -4.40
CA PHE A 129 9.14 -14.31 -3.15
C PHE A 129 10.66 -14.18 -3.27
N ASN A 130 11.26 -14.72 -4.35
CA ASN A 130 12.68 -14.63 -4.61
C ASN A 130 13.12 -13.16 -4.80
N THR A 131 12.33 -12.36 -5.53
CA THR A 131 12.61 -10.93 -5.72
C THR A 131 12.60 -10.16 -4.40
N PHE A 132 11.58 -10.35 -3.57
CA PHE A 132 11.54 -9.73 -2.24
C PHE A 132 12.73 -10.15 -1.38
N THR A 133 13.00 -11.45 -1.34
CA THR A 133 14.10 -12.01 -0.54
C THR A 133 15.43 -11.37 -0.93
N GLU A 134 15.70 -11.25 -2.22
CA GLU A 134 16.96 -10.67 -2.71
C GLU A 134 17.03 -9.15 -2.45
N LEU A 135 15.95 -8.40 -2.67
CA LEU A 135 15.92 -6.96 -2.36
C LEU A 135 16.16 -6.69 -0.87
N LEU A 136 15.50 -7.43 0.00
CA LEU A 136 15.66 -7.29 1.45
C LEU A 136 17.08 -7.67 1.88
N ARG A 137 17.66 -8.74 1.31
CA ARG A 137 19.07 -9.14 1.54
C ARG A 137 20.06 -8.05 1.13
N LEU A 138 19.78 -7.35 0.03
CA LEU A 138 20.58 -6.22 -0.46
C LEU A 138 20.37 -4.93 0.35
N GLY A 139 19.47 -4.93 1.29
CA GLY A 139 19.16 -3.75 2.08
C GLY A 139 18.28 -2.72 1.38
N VAL A 140 17.64 -3.10 0.27
CA VAL A 140 16.75 -2.27 -0.51
C VAL A 140 15.36 -2.27 0.11
N ILE A 141 14.65 -1.14 0.05
CA ILE A 141 13.27 -1.00 0.50
C ILE A 141 12.33 -1.22 -0.69
N PRO A 142 11.60 -2.35 -0.77
CA PRO A 142 10.61 -2.57 -1.83
C PRO A 142 9.41 -1.64 -1.64
N ILE A 143 8.99 -1.00 -2.74
CA ILE A 143 7.75 -0.22 -2.83
C ILE A 143 6.82 -0.98 -3.76
N VAL A 144 5.74 -1.49 -3.20
CA VAL A 144 4.78 -2.36 -3.88
C VAL A 144 3.53 -1.58 -4.23
N ASN A 145 2.99 -1.81 -5.41
CA ASN A 145 1.66 -1.36 -5.81
C ASN A 145 1.01 -2.41 -6.71
N GLU A 146 -0.31 -2.29 -6.90
CA GLU A 146 -1.01 -3.05 -7.93
C GLU A 146 -0.51 -2.63 -9.32
N ASN A 147 -0.46 -3.59 -10.24
CA ASN A 147 -0.20 -3.29 -11.66
C ASN A 147 -1.52 -2.90 -12.35
N ASP A 148 -2.02 -1.72 -12.04
CA ASP A 148 -3.28 -1.17 -12.58
C ASP A 148 -3.30 -1.05 -14.10
N THR A 149 -2.15 -1.13 -14.76
CA THR A 149 -2.07 -1.06 -16.23
C THR A 149 -2.58 -2.32 -16.91
N VAL A 150 -2.54 -3.46 -16.22
CA VAL A 150 -2.98 -4.76 -16.73
C VAL A 150 -4.02 -5.42 -15.83
N SER A 151 -4.18 -4.95 -14.59
CA SER A 151 -5.22 -5.39 -13.67
C SER A 151 -6.53 -4.67 -13.97
N THR A 152 -7.64 -5.40 -13.92
CA THR A 152 -8.99 -4.84 -14.07
C THR A 152 -9.77 -4.82 -12.76
N TYR A 153 -9.20 -5.34 -11.68
CA TYR A 153 -9.91 -5.59 -10.43
C TYR A 153 -10.31 -4.30 -9.69
N GLU A 154 -9.37 -3.37 -9.53
CA GLU A 154 -9.61 -2.07 -8.87
C GLU A 154 -10.56 -1.15 -9.69
N ILE A 155 -10.61 -1.40 -11.00
CA ILE A 155 -11.32 -0.55 -11.96
C ILE A 155 -12.78 -0.97 -12.12
N LEU A 156 -13.10 -2.24 -11.83
CA LEU A 156 -14.45 -2.81 -12.00
C LEU A 156 -15.36 -2.61 -10.77
N LEU A 157 -14.78 -2.28 -9.61
CA LEU A 157 -15.56 -1.96 -8.43
C LEU A 157 -16.04 -0.51 -8.56
N ASP A 158 -17.35 -0.31 -8.69
CA ASP A 158 -17.96 1.01 -8.52
C ASP A 158 -17.71 1.49 -7.08
N ASP A 159 -17.64 2.80 -6.90
CA ASP A 159 -17.26 3.48 -5.64
C ASP A 159 -18.07 3.05 -4.39
N ASP A 160 -19.19 2.33 -4.59
CA ASP A 160 -20.11 1.92 -3.51
C ASP A 160 -19.89 0.51 -2.94
N ASP A 161 -19.05 -0.34 -3.57
CA ASP A 161 -18.91 -1.76 -3.19
C ASP A 161 -17.61 -2.12 -2.43
N VAL A 162 -16.77 -1.15 -2.08
CA VAL A 162 -15.46 -1.41 -1.47
C VAL A 162 -15.57 -1.61 0.04
N LEU A 163 -15.76 -2.85 0.47
CA LEU A 163 -15.67 -3.24 1.89
C LEU A 163 -14.21 -3.33 2.42
N ILE A 164 -13.23 -3.53 1.53
CA ILE A 164 -11.80 -3.56 1.88
C ILE A 164 -11.02 -2.96 0.71
N GLY A 165 -10.24 -1.91 0.95
CA GLY A 165 -9.41 -1.26 -0.07
C GLY A 165 -8.45 -2.26 -0.75
N ASP A 166 -8.30 -2.16 -2.07
CA ASP A 166 -7.51 -3.12 -2.87
C ASP A 166 -6.07 -3.27 -2.37
N ASN A 167 -5.45 -2.15 -1.97
CA ASN A 167 -4.10 -2.18 -1.42
C ASN A 167 -4.03 -2.70 0.02
N ASP A 168 -5.14 -2.75 0.77
CA ASP A 168 -5.18 -3.44 2.06
C ASP A 168 -5.06 -4.95 1.84
N THR A 169 -5.83 -5.49 0.89
CA THR A 169 -5.73 -6.89 0.47
C THR A 169 -4.34 -7.21 -0.08
N LEU A 170 -3.80 -6.37 -0.97
CA LEU A 170 -2.45 -6.54 -1.52
C LEU A 170 -1.39 -6.54 -0.40
N SER A 171 -1.50 -5.66 0.59
CA SER A 171 -0.57 -5.61 1.71
C SER A 171 -0.60 -6.88 2.57
N ALA A 172 -1.78 -7.47 2.77
CA ALA A 172 -1.93 -8.74 3.46
C ALA A 172 -1.31 -9.91 2.65
N ILE A 173 -1.50 -9.91 1.32
CA ILE A 173 -0.86 -10.87 0.40
C ILE A 173 0.66 -10.77 0.50
N VAL A 174 1.21 -9.56 0.42
CA VAL A 174 2.66 -9.31 0.53
C VAL A 174 3.16 -9.76 1.88
N ALA A 175 2.51 -9.37 2.98
CA ALA A 175 2.90 -9.76 4.33
C ALA A 175 2.94 -11.30 4.50
N SER A 176 1.94 -11.99 3.98
CA SER A 176 1.89 -13.46 3.98
C SER A 176 2.99 -14.06 3.10
N LEU A 177 3.20 -13.52 1.90
CA LEU A 177 4.20 -14.02 0.94
C LEU A 177 5.62 -13.99 1.52
N ILE A 178 5.99 -12.89 2.19
CA ILE A 178 7.34 -12.71 2.73
C ILE A 178 7.49 -13.15 4.20
N ASN A 179 6.46 -13.76 4.80
CA ASN A 179 6.43 -14.12 6.22
C ASN A 179 6.75 -12.91 7.11
N ALA A 180 6.02 -11.81 6.93
CA ALA A 180 6.21 -10.61 7.74
C ALA A 180 5.77 -10.82 9.20
N ASP A 181 6.49 -10.22 10.14
CA ASP A 181 6.17 -10.26 11.58
C ASP A 181 5.09 -9.26 11.96
N LEU A 182 4.93 -8.22 11.12
CA LEU A 182 4.02 -7.11 11.39
C LEU A 182 3.51 -6.50 10.08
N LEU A 183 2.19 -6.27 10.02
CA LEU A 183 1.54 -5.44 9.01
C LEU A 183 0.94 -4.21 9.68
N ILE A 184 1.30 -3.02 9.20
CA ILE A 184 0.78 -1.73 9.65
C ILE A 184 -0.03 -1.11 8.52
N LEU A 185 -1.30 -0.81 8.78
CA LEU A 185 -2.18 -0.09 7.85
C LEU A 185 -2.28 1.36 8.30
N LEU A 186 -1.67 2.28 7.55
CA LEU A 186 -1.80 3.72 7.77
C LEU A 186 -3.05 4.21 7.03
N SER A 187 -3.98 4.77 7.78
CA SER A 187 -5.28 5.22 7.30
C SER A 187 -5.63 6.57 7.91
N ASP A 188 -6.54 7.28 7.28
CA ASP A 188 -7.15 8.53 7.75
C ASP A 188 -8.41 8.30 8.60
N ILE A 189 -8.75 7.04 8.90
CA ILE A 189 -9.83 6.65 9.81
C ILE A 189 -9.26 6.13 11.14
N ASP A 190 -10.08 6.20 12.21
CA ASP A 190 -9.65 5.88 13.58
C ASP A 190 -9.31 4.39 13.80
N GLY A 191 -9.58 3.52 12.84
CA GLY A 191 -9.31 2.09 12.88
C GLY A 191 -10.47 1.23 12.39
N LEU A 192 -10.38 -0.08 12.60
CA LEU A 192 -11.44 -1.00 12.25
C LEU A 192 -12.64 -0.76 13.15
N ALA A 193 -13.81 -0.49 12.58
CA ALA A 193 -15.04 -0.21 13.31
C ALA A 193 -16.08 -1.31 13.15
N GLU A 194 -16.90 -1.51 14.18
CA GLU A 194 -18.16 -2.25 14.09
C GLU A 194 -19.26 -1.38 13.46
N GLN A 195 -20.33 -2.05 12.99
CA GLN A 195 -21.56 -1.35 12.62
C GLN A 195 -22.06 -0.52 13.82
N GLY A 196 -21.94 0.81 13.74
CA GLY A 196 -22.28 1.74 14.82
C GLY A 196 -21.15 2.65 15.28
N ARG A 197 -19.97 2.64 14.61
CA ARG A 197 -18.83 3.56 14.80
C ARG A 197 -17.93 3.32 16.02
N ASN A 198 -18.07 2.21 16.74
CA ASN A 198 -17.11 1.89 17.78
C ASN A 198 -15.83 1.28 17.18
N VAL A 199 -14.70 1.93 17.41
CA VAL A 199 -13.40 1.42 16.99
C VAL A 199 -13.06 0.15 17.77
N ILE A 200 -12.64 -0.89 17.06
CA ILE A 200 -12.22 -2.15 17.64
C ILE A 200 -10.75 -2.02 18.06
N GLU A 201 -10.51 -1.97 19.34
CA GLU A 201 -9.15 -1.84 19.87
C GLU A 201 -8.32 -3.12 19.66
N ARG A 202 -8.97 -4.29 19.68
CA ARG A 202 -8.29 -5.59 19.58
C ARG A 202 -9.19 -6.68 19.04
N ILE A 203 -8.64 -7.52 18.15
CA ILE A 203 -9.26 -8.75 17.68
C ILE A 203 -8.38 -9.94 18.11
N GLU A 204 -8.93 -10.80 18.98
CA GLU A 204 -8.20 -11.99 19.47
C GLU A 204 -8.29 -13.19 18.53
N ASN A 205 -9.36 -13.30 17.75
CA ASN A 205 -9.58 -14.40 16.81
C ASN A 205 -10.18 -13.90 15.51
N MET A 206 -9.33 -13.68 14.51
CA MET A 206 -9.71 -13.18 13.19
C MET A 206 -10.70 -14.09 12.46
N ALA A 207 -10.51 -15.42 12.52
CA ALA A 207 -11.37 -16.37 11.81
C ALA A 207 -12.81 -16.30 12.35
N LYS A 208 -12.96 -16.25 13.67
CA LYS A 208 -14.28 -16.13 14.32
C LYS A 208 -14.94 -14.80 14.00
N ARG A 209 -14.15 -13.72 13.91
CA ARG A 209 -14.67 -12.37 13.60
C ARG A 209 -15.13 -12.25 12.15
N LEU A 210 -14.36 -12.79 11.20
CA LEU A 210 -14.73 -12.83 9.78
C LEU A 210 -16.02 -13.63 9.55
N MET A 211 -16.23 -14.74 10.26
CA MET A 211 -17.51 -15.48 10.20
C MET A 211 -18.69 -14.62 10.65
N ILE A 212 -18.55 -13.82 11.70
CA ILE A 212 -19.64 -12.93 12.19
C ILE A 212 -19.95 -11.83 11.18
N LEU A 213 -18.96 -11.31 10.46
CA LEU A 213 -19.13 -10.27 9.42
C LEU A 213 -19.76 -10.81 8.14
N ASN A 214 -19.55 -12.10 7.80
CA ASN A 214 -20.12 -12.73 6.60
C ASN A 214 -21.51 -13.33 6.82
N LEU A 215 -22.03 -13.38 8.04
CA LEU A 215 -23.36 -13.92 8.37
C LEU A 215 -24.47 -12.86 8.41
N LYS A 216 -24.21 -11.65 7.96
CA LYS A 216 -25.18 -10.55 7.82
C LYS A 216 -25.14 -10.01 6.41
#